data_06db15ae47f56d807a6dd73018635805
#
_entry.id   06db15ae47f56d807a6dd73018635805
#
_cell.length_a   1.000
_cell.length_b   1.000
_cell.length_c   1.000
_cell.angle_alpha   90.00
_cell.angle_beta   90.00
_cell.angle_gamma   90.00
#
_symmetry.space_group_name_H-M   'P 1'
#
loop_
_entity.id
_entity.type
_entity.pdbx_description
1 polymer ?
#
loop_
_entity_poly.entity_id
_entity_poly.type
_entity_poly.pdbx_seq_one_letter_code
_entity_poly.pdbx_strand_id
1 'polypeptide(L)' 'MIGALLRMPADAVRRRVIRGWLQSGGALRLTAKQILGVDALVTSWRGQGGVAVGSDLSGQRLVAGRRNGVLTLSREPV' A
#
# COMPACT_ATOMS: atom_id res chain seq x y z
N MET A 1 -7.37 10.65 -6.47
CA MET A 1 -7.48 9.24 -6.82
C MET A 1 -7.23 8.30 -5.65
N ILE A 2 -6.07 8.37 -5.02
CA ILE A 2 -5.78 7.51 -3.87
C ILE A 2 -6.76 7.75 -2.71
N GLY A 3 -7.14 8.99 -2.48
CA GLY A 3 -8.11 9.30 -1.44
C GLY A 3 -9.45 8.60 -1.61
N ALA A 4 -9.81 8.20 -2.83
CA ALA A 4 -11.06 7.47 -3.07
C ALA A 4 -11.06 6.08 -2.44
N LEU A 5 -9.90 5.47 -2.23
CA LEU A 5 -9.79 4.17 -1.56
C LEU A 5 -10.41 4.20 -0.16
N LEU A 6 -10.34 5.34 0.51
CA LEU A 6 -10.86 5.47 1.88
C LEU A 6 -12.38 5.33 1.95
N ARG A 7 -13.05 5.38 0.81
CA ARG A 7 -14.51 5.29 0.73
C ARG A 7 -15.00 3.99 0.12
N MET A 8 -14.11 3.07 -0.22
CA MET A 8 -14.51 1.81 -0.82
C MET A 8 -15.18 0.92 0.20
N PRO A 9 -16.42 0.45 -0.06
CA PRO A 9 -17.18 -0.26 0.94
C PRO A 9 -16.80 -1.73 1.11
N ALA A 10 -16.38 -2.40 0.04
CA ALA A 10 -16.15 -3.85 0.08
C ALA A 10 -14.67 -4.17 0.22
N ASP A 11 -14.34 -5.02 1.19
CA ASP A 11 -12.96 -5.42 1.44
C ASP A 11 -12.27 -6.02 0.22
N ALA A 12 -12.95 -6.92 -0.48
CA ALA A 12 -12.37 -7.58 -1.64
C ALA A 12 -12.05 -6.59 -2.77
N VAL A 13 -12.96 -5.64 -3.02
CA VAL A 13 -12.75 -4.61 -4.04
C VAL A 13 -11.61 -3.70 -3.63
N ARG A 14 -11.59 -3.24 -2.39
CA ARG A 14 -10.55 -2.35 -1.89
C ARG A 14 -9.18 -2.99 -2.00
N ARG A 15 -9.06 -4.26 -1.59
CA ARG A 15 -7.78 -4.97 -1.62
C ARG A 15 -7.31 -5.24 -3.04
N ARG A 16 -8.22 -5.44 -3.97
CA ARG A 16 -7.89 -5.57 -5.39
C ARG A 16 -7.30 -4.26 -5.93
N VAL A 17 -7.91 -3.15 -5.59
CA VAL A 17 -7.42 -1.82 -6.00
C VAL A 17 -6.05 -1.55 -5.38
N ILE A 18 -5.86 -1.88 -4.11
CA ILE A 18 -4.57 -1.72 -3.43
C ILE A 18 -3.50 -2.54 -4.14
N ARG A 19 -3.79 -3.80 -4.47
CA ARG A 19 -2.83 -4.66 -5.18
C ARG A 19 -2.44 -4.04 -6.52
N GLY A 20 -3.42 -3.60 -7.31
CA GLY A 20 -3.16 -2.97 -8.61
C GLY A 20 -2.34 -1.70 -8.46
N TRP A 21 -2.64 -0.89 -7.47
CA TRP A 21 -1.89 0.33 -7.20
C TRP A 21 -0.43 0.06 -6.83
N LEU A 22 -0.21 -0.91 -5.96
CA LEU A 22 1.15 -1.30 -5.57
C LEU A 22 1.92 -1.85 -6.76
N GLN A 23 1.30 -2.71 -7.57
CA GLN A 23 1.94 -3.28 -8.76
C GLN A 23 2.28 -2.21 -9.78
N SER A 24 1.39 -1.24 -9.99
CA SER A 24 1.65 -0.11 -10.89
C SER A 24 2.82 0.74 -10.42
N GLY A 25 3.07 0.78 -9.12
CA GLY A 25 4.20 1.49 -8.54
C GLY A 25 5.49 0.69 -8.52
N GLY A 26 5.48 -0.55 -9.00
CA GLY A 26 6.68 -1.38 -9.08
C GLY A 26 6.79 -2.47 -8.01
N ALA A 27 5.73 -2.71 -7.25
CA ALA A 27 5.77 -3.76 -6.24
C ALA A 27 5.72 -5.15 -6.87
N LEU A 28 6.54 -6.05 -6.34
CA LEU A 28 6.62 -7.44 -6.78
C LEU A 28 6.37 -8.39 -5.62
N ARG A 29 5.84 -9.56 -5.94
CA ARG A 29 5.69 -10.67 -4.97
C ARG A 29 4.90 -10.26 -3.74
N LEU A 30 3.81 -9.55 -3.97
CA LEU A 30 2.94 -9.10 -2.89
C LEU A 30 2.35 -10.29 -2.15
N THR A 31 2.44 -10.25 -0.82
CA THR A 31 1.84 -11.27 0.03
C THR A 31 0.50 -10.78 0.58
N ALA A 32 -0.32 -11.72 1.02
CA ALA A 32 -1.58 -11.38 1.66
C ALA A 32 -1.35 -10.50 2.90
N LYS A 33 -0.30 -10.77 3.66
CA LYS A 33 0.05 -10.00 4.86
C LYS A 33 0.36 -8.54 4.50
N GLN A 34 1.09 -8.31 3.41
CA GLN A 34 1.42 -6.97 2.95
C GLN A 34 0.16 -6.23 2.49
N ILE A 35 -0.70 -6.89 1.72
CA ILE A 35 -1.97 -6.30 1.28
C ILE A 35 -2.83 -5.92 2.48
N LEU A 36 -2.94 -6.82 3.47
CA LEU A 36 -3.71 -6.54 4.68
C LEU A 36 -3.11 -5.38 5.49
N GLY A 37 -1.78 -5.28 5.53
CA GLY A 37 -1.11 -4.16 6.20
C GLY A 37 -1.43 -2.83 5.55
N VAL A 38 -1.41 -2.76 4.22
CA VAL A 38 -1.78 -1.54 3.49
C VAL A 38 -3.27 -1.26 3.66
N ASP A 39 -4.10 -2.30 3.62
CA ASP A 39 -5.53 -2.16 3.85
C ASP A 39 -5.82 -1.54 5.23
N ALA A 40 -5.06 -1.92 6.24
CA ALA A 40 -5.21 -1.35 7.58
C ALA A 40 -4.86 0.13 7.64
N LEU A 41 -4.01 0.63 6.74
CA LEU A 41 -3.76 2.07 6.63
C LEU A 41 -5.01 2.83 6.20
N VAL A 42 -5.92 2.16 5.51
CA VAL A 42 -7.19 2.74 5.06
C VAL A 42 -8.28 2.56 6.12
N THR A 43 -8.42 1.36 6.63
CA THR A 43 -9.58 0.97 7.44
C THR A 43 -9.36 1.05 8.94
N SER A 44 -8.10 0.97 9.39
CA SER A 44 -7.79 0.86 10.82
C SER A 44 -6.60 1.77 11.15
N TRP A 45 -6.66 2.99 10.66
CA TRP A 45 -5.57 3.96 10.86
C TRP A 45 -5.44 4.33 12.34
N ARG A 46 -4.23 4.22 12.86
CA ARG A 46 -3.91 4.58 14.24
C ARG A 46 -2.53 5.25 14.34
N GLY A 47 -2.05 5.82 13.24
CA GLY A 47 -0.72 6.43 13.22
C GLY A 47 0.41 5.44 13.01
N GLN A 48 0.10 4.20 12.60
CA GLN A 48 1.13 3.19 12.38
C GLN A 48 2.04 3.53 11.21
N GLY A 49 3.24 3.01 11.23
CA GLY A 49 4.23 3.22 10.18
C GLY A 49 3.85 2.55 8.87
N GLY A 50 4.64 2.82 7.84
CA GLY A 50 4.42 2.27 6.52
C GLY A 50 4.67 0.77 6.43
N VAL A 51 4.23 0.19 5.31
CA VAL A 51 4.36 -1.24 5.02
C VAL A 51 5.38 -1.41 3.90
N ALA A 52 6.46 -2.13 4.18
CA ALA A 52 7.48 -2.42 3.18
C ALA A 52 7.01 -3.54 2.26
N VAL A 53 7.19 -3.36 0.97
CA VAL A 53 6.86 -4.36 -0.05
C VAL A 53 8.05 -4.55 -0.99
N GLY A 54 8.10 -5.67 -1.70
CA GLY A 54 9.16 -5.93 -2.65
C GLY A 54 9.14 -4.95 -3.81
N SER A 55 10.33 -4.64 -4.34
CA SER A 55 10.50 -3.69 -5.42
C SER A 55 10.99 -4.38 -6.68
N ASP A 56 10.63 -3.81 -7.84
CA ASP A 56 11.14 -4.20 -9.15
C ASP A 56 12.60 -3.78 -9.37
N LEU A 57 13.13 -2.90 -8.51
CA LEU A 57 14.51 -2.42 -8.63
C LEU A 57 15.37 -3.01 -7.51
N SER A 58 16.51 -3.57 -7.93
CA SER A 58 17.50 -4.10 -7.00
C SER A 58 18.07 -2.97 -6.12
N GLY A 59 18.31 -3.27 -4.86
CA GLY A 59 18.87 -2.30 -3.92
C GLY A 59 17.88 -1.27 -3.39
N GLN A 60 16.60 -1.42 -3.73
CA GLN A 60 15.54 -0.53 -3.27
C GLN A 60 14.37 -1.33 -2.75
N ARG A 61 13.62 -0.74 -1.85
CA ARG A 61 12.33 -1.26 -1.41
C ARG A 61 11.28 -0.18 -1.57
N LEU A 62 10.03 -0.61 -1.66
CA LEU A 62 8.90 0.30 -1.67
C LEU A 62 8.26 0.29 -0.28
N VAL A 63 7.82 1.46 0.16
CA VAL A 63 7.11 1.59 1.42
C VAL A 63 5.77 2.29 1.15
N ALA A 64 4.69 1.59 1.44
CA ALA A 64 3.35 2.16 1.38
C ALA A 64 3.03 2.77 2.73
N GLY A 65 2.56 4.01 2.73
CA GLY A 65 2.21 4.71 3.95
C GLY A 65 0.95 5.54 3.78
N ARG A 66 0.59 6.24 4.84
CA ARG A 66 -0.54 7.16 4.81
C ARG A 66 -0.09 8.52 5.34
N ARG A 67 -0.42 9.57 4.61
CA ARG A 67 -0.11 10.94 5.00
C ARG A 67 -1.28 11.83 4.63
N ASN A 68 -1.78 12.59 5.60
CA ASN A 68 -2.90 13.52 5.39
C ASN A 68 -4.10 12.85 4.73
N GLY A 69 -4.42 11.62 5.15
CA GLY A 69 -5.58 10.89 4.63
C GLY A 69 -5.38 10.27 3.26
N VAL A 70 -4.17 10.27 2.72
CA VAL A 70 -3.85 9.77 1.38
C VAL A 70 -2.80 8.67 1.49
N LEU A 71 -3.00 7.59 0.75
CA LEU A 71 -1.97 6.56 0.62
C LEU A 71 -0.82 7.07 -0.22
N THR A 72 0.39 6.76 0.23
CA THR A 72 1.62 7.14 -0.46
C THR A 72 2.48 5.91 -0.72
N LEU A 73 3.30 5.98 -1.75
CA LEU A 73 4.25 4.92 -2.07
C LEU A 73 5.60 5.57 -2.34
N SER A 74 6.60 5.21 -1.56
CA SER A 74 7.93 5.78 -1.69
C SER A 74 8.97 4.70 -1.88
N ARG A 75 10.07 5.04 -2.55
CA ARG A 75 11.22 4.16 -2.72
C ARG A 75 12.29 4.54 -1.71
N GLU A 76 12.88 3.53 -1.08
CA GLU A 76 13.94 3.71 -0.11
C GLU A 76 15.10 2.77 -0.44
N PRO A 77 16.36 3.22 -0.24
CA PRO A 77 17.50 2.32 -0.41
C PRO A 77 17.47 1.22 0.66
N VAL A 78 17.89 0.06 0.26
CA VAL A 78 17.98 -1.10 1.15
C VAL A 78 19.35 -1.15 1.83
#